data_02b5337c16872bbcc723705f06667ed2
#
_entry.id   02b5337c16872bbcc723705f06667ed2
#
_cell.length_a   1.000
_cell.length_b   1.000
_cell.length_c   1.000
_cell.angle_alpha   90.00
_cell.angle_beta   90.00
_cell.angle_gamma   90.00
#
_symmetry.space_group_name_H-M   'P 1'
#
loop_
_entity.id
_entity.type
_entity.pdbx_description
1 polymer ?
#
loop_
_entity_poly.entity_id
_entity_poly.type
_entity_poly.pdbx_seq_one_letter_code
_entity_poly.pdbx_strand_id
1 'polypeptide(L)'
;MFAKDREAMRLTPAEVRLILIESLQWCANNAVYFLGLIGAATYDLAGTAFLVAAITLVRNLMTSVGNMVSGSAIDRFGPRRTSFVTCVITAVLSLGVGLAPLSVPGLVFAACVLGLAGGFINTCTHAFPGYLESTTEGRTRVNGLMVFYSNIAYTAGPLLGGAIVSCSATQSVYLLMAGMMGVAAVLSLGCHE
;
A
#
# COMPACT_ATOMS: atom_id res chain seq x y z
N MET A 1 31.63 -25.13 -1.29
CA MET A 1 31.08 -24.07 -0.42
C MET A 1 30.25 -23.07 -1.21
N PHE A 2 30.79 -22.41 -2.24
CA PHE A 2 30.13 -21.37 -3.03
C PHE A 2 28.86 -21.78 -3.83
N ALA A 3 28.70 -23.05 -4.22
CA ALA A 3 27.52 -23.48 -4.97
C ALA A 3 26.26 -23.59 -4.07
N LYS A 4 26.43 -24.06 -2.84
CA LYS A 4 25.36 -24.21 -1.85
C LYS A 4 24.83 -22.82 -1.38
N ASP A 5 25.74 -21.83 -1.31
CA ASP A 5 25.39 -20.46 -0.95
C ASP A 5 24.63 -19.74 -2.07
N ARG A 6 24.89 -20.10 -3.34
CA ARG A 6 24.14 -19.54 -4.48
C ARG A 6 22.70 -20.08 -4.59
N GLU A 7 22.46 -21.33 -4.20
CA GLU A 7 21.09 -21.88 -4.14
C GLU A 7 20.29 -21.26 -3.00
N ALA A 8 20.93 -21.00 -1.86
CA ALA A 8 20.31 -20.33 -0.71
C ALA A 8 19.96 -18.86 -0.99
N MET A 9 20.57 -18.23 -2.00
CA MET A 9 20.25 -16.83 -2.41
C MET A 9 19.15 -16.71 -3.46
N ARG A 10 18.66 -17.81 -4.04
CA ARG A 10 17.55 -17.74 -5.01
C ARG A 10 16.24 -17.47 -4.28
N LEU A 11 15.54 -16.43 -4.70
CA LEU A 11 14.20 -16.13 -4.22
C LEU A 11 13.20 -17.16 -4.75
N THR A 12 12.34 -17.64 -3.90
CA THR A 12 11.21 -18.46 -4.32
C THR A 12 10.16 -17.60 -5.03
N PRO A 13 9.34 -18.18 -5.91
CA PRO A 13 8.26 -17.43 -6.56
C PRO A 13 7.29 -16.79 -5.56
N ALA A 14 7.08 -17.40 -4.40
CA ALA A 14 6.24 -16.84 -3.34
C ALA A 14 6.87 -15.59 -2.70
N GLU A 15 8.17 -15.64 -2.40
CA GLU A 15 8.92 -14.47 -1.89
C GLU A 15 8.91 -13.30 -2.88
N VAL A 16 9.13 -13.59 -4.17
CA VAL A 16 9.08 -12.55 -5.22
C VAL A 16 7.70 -11.91 -5.30
N ARG A 17 6.63 -12.70 -5.26
CA ARG A 17 5.26 -12.18 -5.25
C ARG A 17 5.01 -11.29 -4.04
N LEU A 18 5.43 -11.71 -2.86
CA LEU A 18 5.27 -10.94 -1.63
C LEU A 18 5.99 -9.59 -1.70
N ILE A 19 7.24 -9.58 -2.16
CA ILE A 19 8.02 -8.35 -2.37
C ILE A 19 7.32 -7.42 -3.38
N LEU A 20 6.78 -7.97 -4.47
CA LEU A 20 6.05 -7.19 -5.47
C LEU A 20 4.75 -6.61 -4.91
N ILE A 21 3.97 -7.41 -4.15
CA ILE A 21 2.74 -6.94 -3.51
C ILE A 21 3.06 -5.74 -2.62
N GLU A 22 4.03 -5.87 -1.72
CA GLU A 22 4.41 -4.81 -0.80
C GLU A 22 4.94 -3.57 -1.55
N SER A 23 5.79 -3.76 -2.55
CA SER A 23 6.32 -2.66 -3.34
C SER A 23 5.22 -1.88 -4.07
N LEU A 24 4.26 -2.58 -4.69
CA LEU A 24 3.11 -1.94 -5.34
C LEU A 24 2.26 -1.16 -4.35
N GLN A 25 2.00 -1.73 -3.18
CA GLN A 25 1.21 -1.10 -2.12
C GLN A 25 1.90 0.16 -1.58
N TRP A 26 3.19 0.11 -1.30
CA TRP A 26 3.95 1.27 -0.82
C TRP A 26 4.06 2.37 -1.89
N CYS A 27 4.33 2.00 -3.13
CA CYS A 27 4.38 2.93 -4.24
C CYS A 27 3.05 3.67 -4.41
N ALA A 28 1.95 2.93 -4.51
CA ALA A 28 0.61 3.47 -4.68
C ALA A 28 0.17 4.35 -3.50
N ASN A 29 0.38 3.86 -2.27
CA ASN A 29 0.00 4.58 -1.06
C ASN A 29 0.74 5.92 -0.93
N ASN A 30 2.03 5.95 -1.27
CA ASN A 30 2.81 7.19 -1.18
C ASN A 30 2.53 8.16 -2.34
N ALA A 31 2.29 7.66 -3.55
CA ALA A 31 1.82 8.49 -4.65
C ALA A 31 0.53 9.25 -4.25
N VAL A 32 -0.46 8.53 -3.74
CA VAL A 32 -1.74 9.12 -3.29
C VAL A 32 -1.55 10.02 -2.07
N TYR A 33 -0.73 9.63 -1.09
CA TYR A 33 -0.51 10.46 0.09
C TYR A 33 0.06 11.83 -0.26
N PHE A 34 1.14 11.87 -1.03
CA PHE A 34 1.82 13.12 -1.34
C PHE A 34 1.10 13.95 -2.40
N LEU A 35 0.61 13.32 -3.47
CA LEU A 35 0.00 14.05 -4.59
C LEU A 35 -1.53 14.09 -4.46
N GLY A 36 -2.16 12.95 -4.19
CA GLY A 36 -3.61 12.84 -4.12
C GLY A 36 -4.25 13.55 -2.91
N LEU A 37 -3.63 13.45 -1.74
CA LEU A 37 -4.17 14.08 -0.52
C LEU A 37 -3.53 15.45 -0.25
N ILE A 38 -2.21 15.49 -0.03
CA ILE A 38 -1.51 16.73 0.32
C ILE A 38 -1.46 17.69 -0.87
N GLY A 39 -1.10 17.20 -2.06
CA GLY A 39 -1.03 18.00 -3.27
C GLY A 39 -2.38 18.57 -3.65
N ALA A 40 -3.43 17.74 -3.69
CA ALA A 40 -4.79 18.18 -3.98
C ALA A 40 -5.31 19.21 -2.96
N ALA A 41 -5.07 18.99 -1.68
CA ALA A 41 -5.46 19.96 -0.65
C ALA A 41 -4.76 21.29 -0.82
N THR A 42 -3.47 21.28 -1.16
CA THR A 42 -2.64 22.51 -1.26
C THR A 42 -2.87 23.25 -2.55
N TYR A 43 -2.86 22.57 -3.69
CA TYR A 43 -2.81 23.20 -5.00
C TYR A 43 -4.19 23.30 -5.66
N ASP A 44 -5.00 22.23 -5.60
CA ASP A 44 -6.29 22.23 -6.31
C ASP A 44 -7.41 22.89 -5.50
N LEU A 45 -7.38 22.74 -4.17
CA LEU A 45 -8.38 23.34 -3.27
C LEU A 45 -7.90 24.62 -2.58
N ALA A 46 -6.69 25.09 -2.89
CA ALA A 46 -6.06 26.25 -2.24
C ALA A 46 -6.17 26.22 -0.71
N GLY A 47 -6.02 25.00 -0.14
CA GLY A 47 -6.25 24.74 1.27
C GLY A 47 -5.21 25.39 2.17
N THR A 48 -5.63 25.71 3.38
CA THR A 48 -4.72 26.22 4.42
C THR A 48 -3.81 25.11 4.95
N ALA A 49 -2.69 25.49 5.57
CA ALA A 49 -1.83 24.55 6.29
C ALA A 49 -2.61 23.72 7.34
N PHE A 50 -3.65 24.29 7.93
CA PHE A 50 -4.56 23.60 8.85
C PHE A 50 -5.32 22.45 8.17
N LEU A 51 -5.83 22.65 6.95
CA LEU A 51 -6.52 21.61 6.19
C LEU A 51 -5.59 20.45 5.88
N VAL A 52 -4.37 20.73 5.43
CA VAL A 52 -3.34 19.70 5.15
C VAL A 52 -3.01 18.92 6.41
N ALA A 53 -2.80 19.62 7.53
CA ALA A 53 -2.53 18.98 8.82
C ALA A 53 -3.71 18.11 9.28
N ALA A 54 -4.94 18.57 9.13
CA ALA A 54 -6.15 17.83 9.50
C ALA A 54 -6.31 16.54 8.66
N ILE A 55 -6.14 16.63 7.34
CA ILE A 55 -6.18 15.44 6.44
C ILE A 55 -5.10 14.44 6.82
N THR A 56 -3.89 14.91 7.08
CA THR A 56 -2.77 14.06 7.52
C THR A 56 -3.05 13.38 8.85
N LEU A 57 -3.58 14.12 9.81
CA LEU A 57 -3.96 13.60 11.14
C LEU A 57 -5.03 12.52 11.00
N VAL A 58 -6.10 12.81 10.26
CA VAL A 58 -7.20 11.84 10.04
C VAL A 58 -6.66 10.56 9.41
N ARG A 59 -5.86 10.68 8.34
CA ARG A 59 -5.25 9.51 7.69
C ARG A 59 -4.43 8.68 8.67
N ASN A 60 -3.55 9.30 9.44
CA ASN A 60 -2.65 8.59 10.36
C ASN A 60 -3.41 7.95 11.51
N LEU A 61 -4.44 8.60 12.07
CA LEU A 61 -5.33 8.01 13.07
C LEU A 61 -6.05 6.78 12.49
N MET A 62 -6.59 6.88 11.29
CA MET A 62 -7.27 5.75 10.64
C MET A 62 -6.30 4.62 10.29
N THR A 63 -5.04 4.92 9.94
CA THR A 63 -3.99 3.89 9.77
C THR A 63 -3.72 3.14 11.09
N SER A 64 -3.66 3.87 12.20
CA SER A 64 -3.50 3.24 13.52
C SER A 64 -4.68 2.34 13.89
N VAL A 65 -5.91 2.80 13.63
CA VAL A 65 -7.13 1.98 13.81
C VAL A 65 -7.06 0.73 12.91
N GLY A 66 -6.66 0.88 11.64
CA GLY A 66 -6.48 -0.21 10.71
C GLY A 66 -5.48 -1.26 11.21
N ASN A 67 -4.33 -0.81 11.73
CA ASN A 67 -3.32 -1.70 12.31
C ASN A 67 -3.88 -2.49 13.51
N MET A 68 -4.68 -1.85 14.37
CA MET A 68 -5.27 -2.52 15.55
C MET A 68 -6.30 -3.60 15.15
N VAL A 69 -7.14 -3.30 14.17
CA VAL A 69 -8.25 -4.20 13.78
C VAL A 69 -7.77 -5.32 12.87
N SER A 70 -6.75 -5.06 12.04
CA SER A 70 -6.25 -6.02 11.05
C SER A 70 -5.68 -7.30 11.66
N GLY A 71 -5.08 -7.24 12.87
CA GLY A 71 -4.56 -8.42 13.56
C GLY A 71 -5.64 -9.48 13.74
N SER A 72 -6.80 -9.11 14.27
CA SER A 72 -7.91 -10.05 14.46
C SER A 72 -8.51 -10.59 13.15
N ALA A 73 -8.45 -9.81 12.08
CA ALA A 73 -8.87 -10.27 10.76
C ALA A 73 -7.87 -11.29 10.17
N ILE A 74 -6.58 -11.06 10.35
CA ILE A 74 -5.52 -11.98 9.92
C ILE A 74 -5.60 -13.30 10.70
N ASP A 75 -5.78 -13.25 12.00
CA ASP A 75 -5.91 -14.44 12.84
C ASP A 75 -7.13 -15.28 12.45
N ARG A 76 -8.22 -14.64 11.99
CA ARG A 76 -9.46 -15.33 11.63
C ARG A 76 -9.48 -15.85 10.18
N PHE A 77 -8.95 -15.08 9.24
CA PHE A 77 -9.12 -15.34 7.80
C PHE A 77 -7.80 -15.68 7.09
N GLY A 78 -6.67 -15.53 7.78
CA GLY A 78 -5.34 -15.64 7.21
C GLY A 78 -4.88 -14.36 6.49
N PRO A 79 -3.55 -14.18 6.32
CA PRO A 79 -2.99 -12.98 5.70
C PRO A 79 -3.34 -12.86 4.22
N ARG A 80 -3.42 -13.99 3.48
CA ARG A 80 -3.73 -14.04 2.06
C ARG A 80 -5.12 -13.46 1.75
N ARG A 81 -6.16 -14.00 2.40
CA ARG A 81 -7.55 -13.55 2.18
C ARG A 81 -7.73 -12.10 2.61
N THR A 82 -7.17 -11.75 3.76
CA THR A 82 -7.24 -10.39 4.30
C THR A 82 -6.56 -9.41 3.35
N SER A 83 -5.36 -9.71 2.84
CA SER A 83 -4.65 -8.88 1.87
C SER A 83 -5.44 -8.73 0.57
N PHE A 84 -5.94 -9.84 0.01
CA PHE A 84 -6.74 -9.82 -1.22
C PHE A 84 -7.97 -8.91 -1.08
N VAL A 85 -8.78 -9.13 -0.04
CA VAL A 85 -10.01 -8.35 0.19
C VAL A 85 -9.68 -6.86 0.39
N THR A 86 -8.64 -6.57 1.18
CA THR A 86 -8.21 -5.18 1.42
C THR A 86 -7.74 -4.51 0.14
N CYS A 87 -6.94 -5.19 -0.69
CA CYS A 87 -6.50 -4.65 -1.98
C CYS A 87 -7.67 -4.39 -2.93
N VAL A 88 -8.65 -5.31 -3.01
CA VAL A 88 -9.84 -5.12 -3.84
C VAL A 88 -10.67 -3.93 -3.35
N ILE A 89 -10.95 -3.85 -2.05
CA ILE A 89 -11.70 -2.73 -1.48
C ILE A 89 -10.96 -1.41 -1.75
N THR A 90 -9.65 -1.38 -1.52
CA THR A 90 -8.83 -0.17 -1.76
C THR A 90 -8.85 0.22 -3.23
N ALA A 91 -8.75 -0.74 -4.16
CA ALA A 91 -8.82 -0.46 -5.60
C ALA A 91 -10.17 0.14 -5.99
N VAL A 92 -11.28 -0.43 -5.54
CA VAL A 92 -12.64 0.06 -5.84
C VAL A 92 -12.86 1.47 -5.26
N LEU A 93 -12.47 1.70 -4.01
CA LEU A 93 -12.62 3.00 -3.36
C LEU A 93 -11.72 4.06 -3.99
N SER A 94 -10.47 3.72 -4.34
CA SER A 94 -9.58 4.63 -5.06
C SER A 94 -10.13 4.97 -6.45
N LEU A 95 -10.70 4.00 -7.17
CA LEU A 95 -11.38 4.25 -8.43
C LEU A 95 -12.54 5.24 -8.25
N GLY A 96 -13.37 5.03 -7.23
CA GLY A 96 -14.48 5.94 -6.91
C GLY A 96 -14.03 7.36 -6.61
N VAL A 97 -12.98 7.53 -5.79
CA VAL A 97 -12.39 8.85 -5.49
C VAL A 97 -11.77 9.49 -6.73
N GLY A 98 -11.09 8.71 -7.57
CA GLY A 98 -10.46 9.20 -8.80
C GLY A 98 -11.46 9.68 -9.86
N LEU A 99 -12.68 9.16 -9.86
CA LEU A 99 -13.76 9.54 -10.78
C LEU A 99 -14.68 10.62 -10.20
N ALA A 100 -14.67 10.85 -8.89
CA ALA A 100 -15.50 11.84 -8.23
C ALA A 100 -14.91 13.26 -8.38
N PRO A 101 -15.74 14.32 -8.35
CA PRO A 101 -15.23 15.69 -8.32
C PRO A 101 -14.45 15.95 -7.02
N LEU A 102 -13.33 16.65 -7.16
CA LEU A 102 -12.48 16.98 -6.02
C LEU A 102 -13.20 17.94 -5.08
N SER A 103 -13.23 17.59 -3.79
CA SER A 103 -13.86 18.40 -2.76
C SER A 103 -13.23 18.13 -1.40
N VAL A 104 -13.31 19.10 -0.47
CA VAL A 104 -12.78 18.91 0.90
C VAL A 104 -13.40 17.69 1.59
N PRO A 105 -14.73 17.48 1.60
CA PRO A 105 -15.32 16.27 2.18
C PRO A 105 -14.84 14.99 1.50
N GLY A 106 -14.67 15.01 0.17
CA GLY A 106 -14.13 13.89 -0.60
C GLY A 106 -12.69 13.54 -0.19
N LEU A 107 -11.83 14.54 0.02
CA LEU A 107 -10.46 14.30 0.51
C LEU A 107 -10.42 13.77 1.93
N VAL A 108 -11.28 14.28 2.83
CA VAL A 108 -11.36 13.73 4.20
C VAL A 108 -11.86 12.29 4.17
N PHE A 109 -12.87 11.99 3.36
CA PHE A 109 -13.32 10.61 3.16
C PHE A 109 -12.21 9.70 2.60
N ALA A 110 -11.50 10.16 1.57
CA ALA A 110 -10.36 9.44 1.01
C ALA A 110 -9.27 9.20 2.08
N ALA A 111 -8.95 10.21 2.89
CA ALA A 111 -7.98 10.09 3.97
C ALA A 111 -8.40 9.03 5.02
N CYS A 112 -9.68 9.00 5.39
CA CYS A 112 -10.23 7.99 6.31
C CYS A 112 -10.07 6.58 5.74
N VAL A 113 -10.58 6.36 4.53
CA VAL A 113 -10.64 5.04 3.90
C VAL A 113 -9.25 4.52 3.57
N LEU A 114 -8.43 5.36 2.94
CA LEU A 114 -7.06 4.97 2.55
C LEU A 114 -6.13 4.85 3.76
N GLY A 115 -6.37 5.62 4.82
CA GLY A 115 -5.70 5.42 6.10
C GLY A 115 -6.01 4.05 6.70
N LEU A 116 -7.29 3.72 6.83
CA LEU A 116 -7.73 2.43 7.36
C LEU A 116 -7.17 1.26 6.52
N ALA A 117 -7.32 1.32 5.20
CA ALA A 117 -6.80 0.31 4.28
C ALA A 117 -5.27 0.20 4.38
N GLY A 118 -4.56 1.31 4.51
CA GLY A 118 -3.10 1.33 4.70
C GLY A 118 -2.66 0.58 5.95
N GLY A 119 -3.41 0.70 7.06
CA GLY A 119 -3.16 -0.08 8.28
C GLY A 119 -3.36 -1.58 8.07
N PHE A 120 -4.44 -1.99 7.42
CA PHE A 120 -4.66 -3.41 7.07
C PHE A 120 -3.55 -3.96 6.17
N ILE A 121 -3.19 -3.24 5.12
CA ILE A 121 -2.14 -3.62 4.18
C ILE A 121 -0.81 -3.81 4.92
N ASN A 122 -0.41 -2.82 5.72
CA ASN A 122 0.83 -2.86 6.47
C ASN A 122 0.93 -4.09 7.38
N THR A 123 -0.12 -4.36 8.16
CA THR A 123 -0.13 -5.52 9.07
C THR A 123 -0.15 -6.85 8.31
N CYS A 124 -0.93 -6.96 7.21
CA CYS A 124 -0.97 -8.18 6.40
C CYS A 124 0.40 -8.50 5.81
N THR A 125 1.08 -7.52 5.23
CA THR A 125 2.37 -7.73 4.57
C THR A 125 3.44 -8.19 5.56
N HIS A 126 3.46 -7.61 6.75
CA HIS A 126 4.41 -8.03 7.80
C HIS A 126 4.06 -9.37 8.45
N ALA A 127 2.82 -9.84 8.34
CA ALA A 127 2.44 -11.17 8.82
C ALA A 127 2.87 -12.30 7.87
N PHE A 128 2.89 -12.06 6.54
CA PHE A 128 3.18 -13.09 5.53
C PHE A 128 4.48 -13.88 5.74
N PRO A 129 5.64 -13.26 6.05
CA PRO A 129 6.88 -14.02 6.24
C PRO A 129 6.78 -15.09 7.33
N GLY A 130 5.92 -14.85 8.34
CA GLY A 130 5.65 -15.82 9.40
C GLY A 130 4.93 -17.08 8.92
N TYR A 131 4.15 -16.97 7.85
CA TYR A 131 3.41 -18.10 7.24
C TYR A 131 4.18 -18.78 6.12
N LEU A 132 5.04 -18.06 5.40
CA LEU A 132 5.83 -18.60 4.30
C LEU A 132 7.09 -19.32 4.75
N GLU A 133 7.76 -18.81 5.79
CA GLU A 133 9.06 -19.28 6.22
C GLU A 133 9.02 -19.90 7.61
N SER A 134 9.43 -21.16 7.70
CA SER A 134 9.49 -21.90 8.97
C SER A 134 10.72 -21.53 9.82
N THR A 135 11.82 -21.08 9.18
CA THR A 135 13.08 -20.76 9.84
C THR A 135 13.18 -19.26 10.17
N THR A 136 13.82 -18.95 11.30
CA THR A 136 14.08 -17.55 11.70
C THR A 136 14.98 -16.82 10.69
N GLU A 137 15.98 -17.51 10.14
CA GLU A 137 16.89 -16.97 9.12
C GLU A 137 16.16 -16.61 7.83
N GLY A 138 15.27 -17.50 7.34
CA GLY A 138 14.44 -17.25 6.17
C GLY A 138 13.53 -16.05 6.37
N ARG A 139 12.84 -15.97 7.52
CA ARG A 139 11.99 -14.81 7.87
C ARG A 139 12.77 -13.50 7.89
N THR A 140 13.95 -13.49 8.51
CA THR A 140 14.80 -12.29 8.58
C THR A 140 15.25 -11.86 7.19
N ARG A 141 15.63 -12.82 6.32
CA ARG A 141 16.01 -12.54 4.94
C ARG A 141 14.86 -11.93 4.14
N VAL A 142 13.68 -12.55 4.18
CA VAL A 142 12.51 -12.06 3.45
C VAL A 142 12.11 -10.67 3.94
N ASN A 143 12.04 -10.45 5.25
CA ASN A 143 11.76 -9.14 5.82
C ASN A 143 12.78 -8.08 5.39
N GLY A 144 14.08 -8.41 5.38
CA GLY A 144 15.12 -7.49 4.93
C GLY A 144 14.96 -7.08 3.46
N LEU A 145 14.62 -8.04 2.58
CA LEU A 145 14.35 -7.76 1.18
C LEU A 145 13.07 -6.93 0.99
N MET A 146 12.01 -7.26 1.72
CA MET A 146 10.77 -6.50 1.70
C MET A 146 11.04 -5.04 2.07
N VAL A 147 11.72 -4.77 3.19
CA VAL A 147 12.07 -3.42 3.63
C VAL A 147 12.93 -2.70 2.59
N PHE A 148 13.89 -3.38 1.98
CA PHE A 148 14.73 -2.77 0.94
C PHE A 148 13.92 -2.34 -0.28
N TYR A 149 13.11 -3.22 -0.84
CA TYR A 149 12.30 -2.91 -2.03
C TYR A 149 11.15 -1.96 -1.73
N SER A 150 10.55 -2.02 -0.54
CA SER A 150 9.51 -1.07 -0.14
C SER A 150 10.05 0.34 0.02
N ASN A 151 11.27 0.54 0.49
CA ASN A 151 11.90 1.87 0.53
C ASN A 151 12.15 2.44 -0.88
N ILE A 152 12.56 1.60 -1.85
CA ILE A 152 12.65 2.02 -3.25
C ILE A 152 11.27 2.43 -3.77
N ALA A 153 10.26 1.61 -3.53
CA ALA A 153 8.88 1.87 -3.95
C ALA A 153 8.27 3.10 -3.26
N TYR A 154 8.61 3.33 -1.99
CA TYR A 154 8.23 4.53 -1.24
C TYR A 154 8.69 5.81 -1.94
N THR A 155 9.91 5.81 -2.45
CA THR A 155 10.49 6.95 -3.18
C THR A 155 9.95 7.04 -4.61
N ALA A 156 9.73 5.90 -5.28
CA ALA A 156 9.20 5.85 -6.64
C ALA A 156 7.74 6.34 -6.73
N GLY A 157 6.95 6.12 -5.69
CA GLY A 157 5.54 6.51 -5.66
C GLY A 157 5.30 7.99 -5.97
N PRO A 158 5.84 8.93 -5.18
CA PRO A 158 5.70 10.35 -5.46
C PRO A 158 6.25 10.79 -6.82
N LEU A 159 7.34 10.16 -7.30
CA LEU A 159 7.90 10.45 -8.63
C LEU A 159 6.92 10.05 -9.75
N LEU A 160 6.36 8.85 -9.69
CA LEU A 160 5.35 8.39 -10.64
C LEU A 160 4.07 9.22 -10.55
N GLY A 161 3.61 9.50 -9.33
CA GLY A 161 2.46 10.37 -9.09
C GLY A 161 2.69 11.76 -9.67
N GLY A 162 3.86 12.38 -9.43
CA GLY A 162 4.23 13.68 -9.98
C GLY A 162 4.27 13.69 -11.51
N ALA A 163 4.83 12.65 -12.13
CA ALA A 163 4.85 12.50 -13.58
C ALA A 163 3.42 12.42 -14.17
N ILE A 164 2.51 11.70 -13.50
CA ILE A 164 1.10 11.60 -13.92
C ILE A 164 0.41 12.96 -13.77
N VAL A 165 0.54 13.60 -12.62
CA VAL A 165 -0.11 14.90 -12.34
C VAL A 165 0.41 15.99 -13.28
N SER A 166 1.66 15.94 -13.70
CA SER A 166 2.20 16.90 -14.67
C SER A 166 1.53 16.82 -16.07
N CYS A 167 0.95 15.67 -16.39
CA CYS A 167 0.28 15.42 -17.68
C CYS A 167 -1.25 15.33 -17.58
N SER A 168 -1.81 15.30 -16.35
CA SER A 168 -3.23 15.07 -16.10
C SER A 168 -3.68 15.70 -14.77
N ALA A 169 -4.98 15.55 -14.43
CA ALA A 169 -5.50 16.02 -13.16
C ALA A 169 -4.96 15.20 -11.98
N THR A 170 -4.87 15.83 -10.81
CA THR A 170 -4.39 15.20 -9.54
C THR A 170 -5.17 13.93 -9.18
N GLN A 171 -6.45 13.87 -9.55
CA GLN A 171 -7.30 12.67 -9.36
C GLN A 171 -6.76 11.42 -10.06
N SER A 172 -5.96 11.55 -11.12
CA SER A 172 -5.37 10.42 -11.86
C SER A 172 -4.43 9.56 -10.98
N VAL A 173 -3.92 10.11 -9.89
CA VAL A 173 -3.10 9.36 -8.93
C VAL A 173 -3.94 8.30 -8.20
N TYR A 174 -5.22 8.56 -7.97
CA TYR A 174 -6.14 7.57 -7.40
C TYR A 174 -6.43 6.43 -8.39
N LEU A 175 -6.49 6.74 -9.69
CA LEU A 175 -6.62 5.72 -10.74
C LEU A 175 -5.37 4.84 -10.84
N LEU A 176 -4.18 5.44 -10.71
CA LEU A 176 -2.93 4.70 -10.58
C LEU A 176 -2.97 3.74 -9.38
N MET A 177 -3.40 4.23 -8.22
CA MET A 177 -3.56 3.41 -7.03
C MET A 177 -4.54 2.27 -7.25
N ALA A 178 -5.68 2.52 -7.88
CA ALA A 178 -6.66 1.49 -8.20
C ALA A 178 -6.05 0.38 -9.07
N GLY A 179 -5.28 0.74 -10.10
CA GLY A 179 -4.57 -0.22 -10.94
C GLY A 179 -3.53 -1.05 -10.17
N MET A 180 -2.66 -0.38 -9.40
CA MET A 180 -1.63 -1.06 -8.61
C MET A 180 -2.23 -2.00 -7.55
N MET A 181 -3.29 -1.57 -6.86
CA MET A 181 -3.99 -2.41 -5.87
C MET A 181 -4.71 -3.58 -6.53
N GLY A 182 -5.26 -3.39 -7.74
CA GLY A 182 -5.83 -4.49 -8.52
C GLY A 182 -4.78 -5.55 -8.87
N VAL A 183 -3.59 -5.14 -9.31
CA VAL A 183 -2.48 -6.06 -9.56
C VAL A 183 -2.02 -6.75 -8.27
N ALA A 184 -1.88 -6.02 -7.17
CA ALA A 184 -1.52 -6.59 -5.87
C ALA A 184 -2.55 -7.62 -5.38
N ALA A 185 -3.85 -7.38 -5.61
CA ALA A 185 -4.91 -8.33 -5.31
C ALA A 185 -4.74 -9.64 -6.11
N VAL A 186 -4.49 -9.55 -7.40
CA VAL A 186 -4.26 -10.76 -8.24
C VAL A 186 -3.02 -11.51 -7.78
N LEU A 187 -1.93 -10.82 -7.47
CA LEU A 187 -0.70 -11.44 -6.98
C LEU A 187 -0.92 -12.15 -5.63
N SER A 188 -1.74 -11.60 -4.74
CA SER A 188 -2.02 -12.20 -3.44
C SER A 188 -2.78 -13.53 -3.55
N LEU A 189 -3.55 -13.76 -4.60
CA LEU A 189 -4.17 -15.07 -4.87
C LEU A 189 -3.15 -16.17 -5.16
N GLY A 190 -2.00 -15.82 -5.69
CA GLY A 190 -0.92 -16.76 -5.98
C GLY A 190 0.02 -17.06 -4.81
N CYS A 191 -0.14 -16.40 -3.65
CA CYS A 191 0.57 -16.75 -2.43
C CYS A 191 -0.14 -17.95 -1.79
N HIS A 192 0.53 -19.11 -1.77
CA HIS A 192 0.01 -20.29 -1.06
C HIS A 192 0.37 -20.16 0.42
N GLU A 193 -0.59 -20.38 1.28
CA GLU A 193 -0.44 -20.55 2.72
C GLU A 193 0.03 -21.95 3.02
#